data_726dfb56172c2237d704a2435fabb9d4
#
_entry.id   726dfb56172c2237d704a2435fabb9d4
#
_cell.length_a   1.000
_cell.length_b   1.000
_cell.length_c   1.000
_cell.angle_alpha   90.00
_cell.angle_beta   90.00
_cell.angle_gamma   90.00
#
_symmetry.space_group_name_H-M   'P 1'
#
loop_
_entity.id
_entity.type
_entity.pdbx_description
1 polymer ?
#
loop_
_entity_poly.entity_id
_entity_poly.type
_entity_poly.pdbx_seq_one_letter_code
_entity_poly.pdbx_strand_id
1 'polypeptide(L)'
;MSKKFVAAGVMAASLMAAGAASAAPTEITMWHAMANTLGDWVADVTKDFNAKTPQCHLTSTYKGSYDQTMTSGIAAHRAGRSPNILQVFEVGTATMMFSKGAIVPVGELLDKAGYEFNPKDYIPAVYGYYSTADGRMLSYPFNSSTTV
;
A
#
# COMPACT_ATOMS: atom_id res chain seq x y z
N MET A 1 51.14 -1.02 -65.04
CA MET A 1 51.38 -0.65 -63.66
C MET A 1 50.02 -0.24 -63.04
N SER A 2 49.44 -1.11 -62.31
CA SER A 2 48.08 -0.91 -61.80
C SER A 2 48.14 -0.89 -60.23
N LYS A 3 47.86 0.26 -59.62
CA LYS A 3 47.82 0.43 -58.14
C LYS A 3 46.45 0.10 -57.66
N LYS A 4 46.34 -0.99 -56.87
CA LYS A 4 45.14 -1.38 -56.17
C LYS A 4 45.09 -0.62 -54.84
N PHE A 5 44.07 0.21 -54.62
CA PHE A 5 43.76 0.81 -53.34
C PHE A 5 42.88 -0.17 -52.56
N VAL A 6 43.34 -0.62 -51.40
CA VAL A 6 42.55 -1.36 -50.42
C VAL A 6 41.95 -0.34 -49.46
N ALA A 7 40.64 -0.17 -49.51
CA ALA A 7 39.90 0.64 -48.56
C ALA A 7 39.57 -0.24 -47.32
N ALA A 8 40.19 0.06 -46.18
CA ALA A 8 39.86 -0.56 -44.91
C ALA A 8 38.64 0.17 -44.32
N GLY A 9 37.51 -0.51 -44.28
CA GLY A 9 36.30 -0.03 -43.61
C GLY A 9 36.42 -0.21 -42.12
N VAL A 10 36.45 0.87 -41.36
CA VAL A 10 36.33 0.85 -39.88
C VAL A 10 34.85 0.77 -39.54
N MET A 11 34.43 -0.38 -39.06
CA MET A 11 33.08 -0.62 -38.55
C MET A 11 33.01 -0.16 -37.08
N ALA A 12 32.49 1.07 -36.84
CA ALA A 12 32.26 1.58 -35.50
C ALA A 12 31.04 0.84 -34.90
N ALA A 13 31.31 -0.07 -34.00
CA ALA A 13 30.26 -0.72 -33.16
C ALA A 13 29.78 0.26 -32.11
N SER A 14 28.63 0.91 -32.35
CA SER A 14 27.94 1.72 -31.36
C SER A 14 27.33 0.79 -30.32
N LEU A 15 27.94 0.61 -29.15
CA LEU A 15 27.29 0.02 -27.97
C LEU A 15 26.20 0.99 -27.51
N MET A 16 24.95 0.70 -27.83
CA MET A 16 23.83 1.32 -27.18
C MET A 16 23.75 0.75 -25.74
N ALA A 17 24.24 1.49 -24.76
CA ALA A 17 23.94 1.26 -23.37
C ALA A 17 22.46 1.56 -23.19
N ALA A 18 21.61 0.51 -23.25
CA ALA A 18 20.23 0.59 -22.81
C ALA A 18 20.25 0.81 -21.30
N GLY A 19 20.25 2.07 -20.89
CA GLY A 19 20.04 2.43 -19.50
C GLY A 19 18.68 1.87 -19.09
N ALA A 20 18.65 0.94 -18.12
CA ALA A 20 17.43 0.47 -17.50
C ALA A 20 16.74 1.70 -16.90
N ALA A 21 15.70 2.21 -17.56
CA ALA A 21 14.85 3.24 -17.00
C ALA A 21 14.22 2.64 -15.73
N SER A 22 14.69 3.04 -14.55
CA SER A 22 14.04 2.70 -13.30
C SER A 22 12.65 3.31 -13.36
N ALA A 23 11.62 2.46 -13.33
CA ALA A 23 10.25 2.94 -13.23
C ALA A 23 10.10 3.78 -11.95
N ALA A 24 9.36 4.89 -12.04
CA ALA A 24 9.07 5.69 -10.85
C ALA A 24 8.35 4.81 -9.80
N PRO A 25 8.61 5.04 -8.50
CA PRO A 25 7.94 4.29 -7.45
C PRO A 25 6.42 4.40 -7.55
N THR A 26 5.72 3.35 -7.18
CA THR A 26 4.26 3.38 -7.06
C THR A 26 3.87 4.21 -5.83
N GLU A 27 3.13 5.28 -6.03
CA GLU A 27 2.64 6.14 -4.94
C GLU A 27 1.49 5.45 -4.19
N ILE A 28 1.65 5.33 -2.88
CA ILE A 28 0.65 4.77 -1.95
C ILE A 28 0.28 5.84 -0.93
N THR A 29 -1.01 6.08 -0.76
CA THR A 29 -1.53 7.04 0.21
C THR A 29 -2.24 6.33 1.35
N MET A 30 -1.91 6.70 2.59
CA MET A 30 -2.54 6.22 3.81
C MET A 30 -3.12 7.38 4.60
N TRP A 31 -4.38 7.29 4.99
CA TRP A 31 -5.04 8.24 5.89
C TRP A 31 -5.29 7.62 7.25
N HIS A 32 -4.93 8.34 8.31
CA HIS A 32 -4.99 7.85 9.69
C HIS A 32 -5.45 8.92 10.68
N ALA A 33 -5.84 8.46 11.88
CA ALA A 33 -6.29 9.28 13.01
C ALA A 33 -5.28 9.29 14.17
N MET A 34 -4.06 8.80 13.94
CA MET A 34 -3.03 8.74 14.98
C MET A 34 -2.41 10.13 15.18
N ALA A 35 -2.54 10.67 16.38
CA ALA A 35 -2.00 11.97 16.76
C ALA A 35 -0.87 11.81 17.80
N ASN A 36 -0.10 12.87 18.03
CA ASN A 36 0.98 12.94 19.01
C ASN A 36 1.96 11.76 18.84
N THR A 37 2.35 11.11 19.92
CA THR A 37 3.32 10.00 19.93
C THR A 37 2.93 8.85 18.96
N LEU A 38 1.64 8.57 18.80
CA LEU A 38 1.20 7.57 17.84
C LEU A 38 1.34 8.08 16.39
N GLY A 39 1.19 9.38 16.16
CA GLY A 39 1.46 10.01 14.88
C GLY A 39 2.95 9.95 14.53
N ASP A 40 3.84 10.21 15.50
CA ASP A 40 5.29 10.08 15.34
C ASP A 40 5.68 8.64 14.97
N TRP A 41 5.08 7.66 15.66
CA TRP A 41 5.28 6.25 15.32
C TRP A 41 4.82 5.92 13.88
N VAL A 42 3.67 6.42 13.42
CA VAL A 42 3.23 6.24 12.04
C VAL A 42 4.22 6.86 11.04
N ALA A 43 4.77 8.03 11.36
CA ALA A 43 5.78 8.67 10.53
C ALA A 43 7.06 7.84 10.45
N ASP A 44 7.52 7.28 11.56
CA ASP A 44 8.70 6.39 11.60
C ASP A 44 8.48 5.10 10.78
N VAL A 45 7.32 4.46 10.95
CA VAL A 45 6.96 3.27 10.16
C VAL A 45 6.89 3.60 8.65
N THR A 46 6.33 4.75 8.30
CA THR A 46 6.28 5.22 6.91
C THR A 46 7.69 5.43 6.33
N LYS A 47 8.57 6.06 7.09
CA LYS A 47 9.98 6.27 6.72
C LYS A 47 10.71 4.95 6.52
N ASP A 48 10.54 4.02 7.46
CA ASP A 48 11.15 2.69 7.40
C ASP A 48 10.66 1.88 6.19
N PHE A 49 9.36 1.92 5.90
CA PHE A 49 8.78 1.29 4.72
C PHE A 49 9.41 1.85 3.44
N ASN A 50 9.47 3.17 3.30
CA ASN A 50 10.02 3.83 2.11
C ASN A 50 11.51 3.52 1.93
N ALA A 51 12.27 3.38 3.01
CA ALA A 51 13.68 3.02 2.96
C ALA A 51 13.91 1.55 2.51
N LYS A 52 12.99 0.65 2.87
CA LYS A 52 13.09 -0.79 2.59
C LYS A 52 12.43 -1.22 1.27
N THR A 53 11.56 -0.37 0.71
CA THR A 53 10.70 -0.71 -0.43
C THR A 53 10.82 0.33 -1.54
N PRO A 54 11.97 0.40 -2.25
CA PRO A 54 12.24 1.48 -3.22
C PRO A 54 11.29 1.48 -4.43
N GLN A 55 10.57 0.40 -4.68
CA GLN A 55 9.56 0.30 -5.74
C GLN A 55 8.21 0.94 -5.37
N CYS A 56 8.01 1.30 -4.10
CA CYS A 56 6.81 1.97 -3.62
C CYS A 56 7.19 3.20 -2.79
N HIS A 57 6.32 4.21 -2.81
CA HIS A 57 6.46 5.39 -1.95
C HIS A 57 5.16 5.59 -1.18
N LEU A 58 5.23 5.39 0.15
CA LEU A 58 4.09 5.57 1.05
C LEU A 58 4.07 7.00 1.59
N THR A 59 2.93 7.67 1.47
CA THR A 59 2.63 8.93 2.13
C THR A 59 1.53 8.72 3.16
N SER A 60 1.83 8.89 4.44
CA SER A 60 0.84 8.87 5.52
C SER A 60 0.35 10.28 5.83
N THR A 61 -0.96 10.44 6.02
CA THR A 61 -1.59 11.74 6.31
C THR A 61 -2.54 11.63 7.48
N TYR A 62 -2.30 12.41 8.51
CA TYR A 62 -3.22 12.60 9.63
C TYR A 62 -4.47 13.36 9.16
N LYS A 63 -5.65 12.82 9.44
CA LYS A 63 -6.95 13.38 9.00
C LYS A 63 -7.86 13.82 10.14
N GLY A 64 -7.32 13.96 11.35
CA GLY A 64 -8.08 14.33 12.53
C GLY A 64 -8.52 13.12 13.34
N SER A 65 -9.67 13.22 14.03
CA SER A 65 -10.23 12.13 14.82
C SER A 65 -10.61 10.93 13.95
N TYR A 66 -10.96 9.81 14.57
CA TYR A 66 -11.46 8.62 13.87
C TYR A 66 -12.69 8.93 13.00
N ASP A 67 -13.66 9.69 13.53
CA ASP A 67 -14.85 10.09 12.78
C ASP A 67 -14.50 10.99 11.60
N GLN A 68 -13.60 11.96 11.81
CA GLN A 68 -13.14 12.85 10.75
C GLN A 68 -12.40 12.09 9.65
N THR A 69 -11.54 11.14 10.03
CA THR A 69 -10.79 10.30 9.09
C THR A 69 -11.74 9.43 8.27
N MET A 70 -12.70 8.75 8.90
CA MET A 70 -13.70 7.93 8.22
C MET A 70 -14.59 8.77 7.29
N THR A 71 -15.13 9.87 7.78
CA THR A 71 -15.99 10.77 6.98
C THR A 71 -15.26 11.34 5.78
N SER A 72 -13.99 11.73 5.96
CA SER A 72 -13.12 12.18 4.86
C SER A 72 -12.88 11.09 3.83
N GLY A 73 -12.66 9.84 4.28
CA GLY A 73 -12.51 8.68 3.41
C GLY A 73 -13.77 8.40 2.58
N ILE A 74 -14.95 8.43 3.20
CA ILE A 74 -16.25 8.25 2.52
C ILE A 74 -16.47 9.35 1.48
N ALA A 75 -16.20 10.61 1.84
CA ALA A 75 -16.32 11.73 0.92
C ALA A 75 -15.36 11.61 -0.27
N ALA A 76 -14.11 11.23 -0.02
CA ALA A 76 -13.10 11.00 -1.05
C ALA A 76 -13.48 9.85 -1.98
N HIS A 77 -14.04 8.76 -1.43
CA HIS A 77 -14.53 7.63 -2.23
C HIS A 77 -15.64 8.07 -3.20
N ARG A 78 -16.63 8.80 -2.71
CA ARG A 78 -17.70 9.35 -3.54
C ARG A 78 -17.21 10.29 -4.63
N ALA A 79 -16.09 10.96 -4.39
CA ALA A 79 -15.45 11.87 -5.35
C ALA A 79 -14.44 11.16 -6.28
N GLY A 80 -14.29 9.83 -6.21
CA GLY A 80 -13.33 9.07 -7.00
C GLY A 80 -11.87 9.36 -6.64
N ARG A 81 -11.57 9.78 -5.41
CA ARG A 81 -10.23 10.18 -4.92
C ARG A 81 -9.90 9.52 -3.58
N SER A 82 -10.25 8.25 -3.43
CA SER A 82 -9.96 7.48 -2.22
C SER A 82 -8.44 7.39 -1.96
N PRO A 83 -8.01 7.38 -0.68
CA PRO A 83 -6.68 6.89 -0.36
C PRO A 83 -6.57 5.39 -0.68
N ASN A 84 -5.36 4.88 -0.83
CA ASN A 84 -5.12 3.45 -1.00
C ASN A 84 -5.35 2.68 0.30
N ILE A 85 -5.02 3.31 1.44
CA ILE A 85 -5.19 2.75 2.79
C ILE A 85 -5.93 3.77 3.64
N LEU A 86 -6.98 3.31 4.32
CA LEU A 86 -7.74 4.11 5.25
C LEU A 86 -7.80 3.40 6.60
N GLN A 87 -7.31 4.06 7.65
CA GLN A 87 -7.55 3.59 9.03
C GLN A 87 -9.01 3.85 9.41
N VAL A 88 -9.66 2.83 9.94
CA VAL A 88 -11.05 2.89 10.44
C VAL A 88 -11.06 2.35 11.85
N PHE A 89 -11.76 3.03 12.76
CA PHE A 89 -11.94 2.57 14.13
C PHE A 89 -13.05 1.50 14.23
N GLU A 90 -13.08 0.77 15.33
CA GLU A 90 -13.94 -0.41 15.49
C GLU A 90 -15.42 -0.12 15.27
N VAL A 91 -15.95 1.02 15.76
CA VAL A 91 -17.36 1.40 15.59
C VAL A 91 -17.69 1.66 14.11
N GLY A 92 -16.74 2.20 13.35
CA GLY A 92 -16.88 2.46 11.90
C GLY A 92 -16.64 1.23 11.02
N THR A 93 -16.05 0.18 11.58
CA THR A 93 -15.64 -1.01 10.83
C THR A 93 -16.81 -1.66 10.09
N ALA A 94 -17.94 -1.90 10.76
CA ALA A 94 -19.12 -2.48 10.13
C ALA A 94 -19.62 -1.63 8.96
N THR A 95 -19.69 -0.30 9.12
CA THR A 95 -20.10 0.62 8.05
C THR A 95 -19.21 0.48 6.82
N MET A 96 -17.90 0.40 7.02
CA MET A 96 -16.94 0.29 5.91
C MET A 96 -16.97 -1.09 5.27
N MET A 97 -17.07 -2.16 6.07
CA MET A 97 -17.13 -3.54 5.57
C MET A 97 -18.35 -3.81 4.68
N PHE A 98 -19.49 -3.17 5.00
CA PHE A 98 -20.72 -3.32 4.21
C PHE A 98 -20.86 -2.28 3.09
N SER A 99 -19.92 -1.37 2.94
CA SER A 99 -19.92 -0.37 1.86
C SER A 99 -19.46 -1.03 0.55
N LYS A 100 -20.41 -1.47 -0.26
CA LYS A 100 -20.14 -2.17 -1.52
C LYS A 100 -19.22 -1.37 -2.43
N GLY A 101 -18.09 -1.97 -2.80
CA GLY A 101 -17.11 -1.39 -3.72
C GLY A 101 -16.22 -0.30 -3.11
N ALA A 102 -16.40 0.04 -1.81
CA ALA A 102 -15.55 1.03 -1.15
C ALA A 102 -14.25 0.44 -0.61
N ILE A 103 -14.23 -0.84 -0.32
CA ILE A 103 -13.04 -1.56 0.16
C ILE A 103 -12.77 -2.80 -0.70
N VAL A 104 -11.51 -3.18 -0.78
CA VAL A 104 -11.10 -4.49 -1.29
C VAL A 104 -10.70 -5.33 -0.08
N PRO A 105 -11.31 -6.51 0.15
CA PRO A 105 -10.91 -7.40 1.24
C PRO A 105 -9.42 -7.74 1.18
N VAL A 106 -8.76 -7.68 2.34
CA VAL A 106 -7.32 -7.97 2.42
C VAL A 106 -7.00 -9.39 1.95
N GLY A 107 -7.83 -10.37 2.30
CA GLY A 107 -7.67 -11.75 1.81
C GLY A 107 -7.66 -11.83 0.28
N GLU A 108 -8.53 -11.07 -0.38
CA GLU A 108 -8.55 -11.02 -1.84
C GLU A 108 -7.28 -10.38 -2.44
N LEU A 109 -6.72 -9.36 -1.78
CA LEU A 109 -5.47 -8.73 -2.21
C LEU A 109 -4.29 -9.69 -2.05
N LEU A 110 -4.24 -10.45 -0.96
CA LEU A 110 -3.20 -11.44 -0.71
C LEU A 110 -3.24 -12.57 -1.74
N ASP A 111 -4.43 -13.10 -2.01
CA ASP A 111 -4.63 -14.15 -3.02
C ASP A 111 -4.16 -13.68 -4.40
N LYS A 112 -4.57 -12.48 -4.81
CA LYS A 112 -4.14 -11.88 -6.09
C LYS A 112 -2.64 -11.62 -6.17
N ALA A 113 -2.00 -11.31 -5.05
CA ALA A 113 -0.56 -11.09 -4.98
C ALA A 113 0.25 -12.37 -4.81
N GLY A 114 -0.40 -13.52 -4.64
CA GLY A 114 0.25 -14.82 -4.42
C GLY A 114 0.91 -14.94 -3.06
N TYR A 115 0.48 -14.16 -2.06
CA TYR A 115 0.94 -14.28 -0.69
C TYR A 115 0.12 -15.32 0.07
N GLU A 116 0.80 -16.27 0.70
CA GLU A 116 0.17 -17.19 1.65
C GLU A 116 -0.20 -16.44 2.94
N PHE A 117 -1.46 -16.55 3.31
CA PHE A 117 -1.98 -16.00 4.55
C PHE A 117 -2.20 -17.13 5.56
N ASN A 118 -1.61 -17.01 6.74
CA ASN A 118 -1.79 -17.97 7.81
C ASN A 118 -2.58 -17.35 8.98
N PRO A 119 -3.86 -17.72 9.18
CA PRO A 119 -4.67 -17.20 10.28
C PRO A 119 -4.08 -17.45 11.67
N LYS A 120 -3.22 -18.48 11.83
CA LYS A 120 -2.59 -18.82 13.10
C LYS A 120 -1.51 -17.82 13.55
N ASP A 121 -1.09 -16.92 12.67
CA ASP A 121 -0.15 -15.85 13.01
C ASP A 121 -0.84 -14.71 13.79
N TYR A 122 -2.17 -14.78 13.94
CA TYR A 122 -2.99 -13.79 14.63
C TYR A 122 -3.63 -14.39 15.89
N ILE A 123 -3.85 -13.53 16.88
CA ILE A 123 -4.68 -13.87 18.04
C ILE A 123 -6.09 -14.17 17.51
N PRO A 124 -6.70 -15.33 17.83
CA PRO A 124 -7.99 -15.74 17.23
C PRO A 124 -9.12 -14.71 17.39
N ALA A 125 -9.21 -14.04 18.54
CA ALA A 125 -10.21 -13.00 18.78
C ALA A 125 -10.00 -11.78 17.86
N VAL A 126 -8.75 -11.40 17.61
CA VAL A 126 -8.40 -10.29 16.70
C VAL A 126 -8.71 -10.70 15.27
N TYR A 127 -8.26 -11.87 14.85
CA TYR A 127 -8.55 -12.38 13.50
C TYR A 127 -10.06 -12.43 13.21
N GLY A 128 -10.83 -13.01 14.13
CA GLY A 128 -12.28 -13.13 13.99
C GLY A 128 -13.00 -11.79 13.88
N TYR A 129 -12.50 -10.76 14.58
CA TYR A 129 -13.08 -9.42 14.53
C TYR A 129 -12.95 -8.78 13.14
N TYR A 130 -11.82 -9.00 12.44
CA TYR A 130 -11.54 -8.42 11.13
C TYR A 130 -11.88 -9.36 9.96
N SER A 131 -12.58 -10.44 10.23
CA SER A 131 -12.96 -11.45 9.22
C SER A 131 -14.46 -11.64 9.13
N THR A 132 -14.91 -12.14 7.99
CA THR A 132 -16.29 -12.64 7.82
C THR A 132 -16.50 -13.95 8.57
N ALA A 133 -17.76 -14.37 8.74
CA ALA A 133 -18.11 -15.61 9.44
C ALA A 133 -17.53 -16.87 8.75
N ASP A 134 -17.28 -16.81 7.46
CA ASP A 134 -16.61 -17.84 6.66
C ASP A 134 -15.06 -17.73 6.68
N GLY A 135 -14.51 -16.83 7.52
CA GLY A 135 -13.07 -16.72 7.77
C GLY A 135 -12.28 -15.88 6.75
N ARG A 136 -12.94 -15.12 5.88
CA ARG A 136 -12.26 -14.24 4.94
C ARG A 136 -11.86 -12.93 5.61
N MET A 137 -10.57 -12.61 5.64
CA MET A 137 -10.06 -11.38 6.21
C MET A 137 -10.46 -10.16 5.37
N LEU A 138 -11.13 -9.21 5.98
CA LEU A 138 -11.62 -7.99 5.34
C LEU A 138 -10.65 -6.82 5.48
N SER A 139 -9.99 -6.70 6.63
CA SER A 139 -9.00 -5.66 6.90
C SER A 139 -7.89 -6.16 7.80
N TYR A 140 -6.71 -5.53 7.73
CA TYR A 140 -5.65 -5.79 8.69
C TYR A 140 -5.94 -5.12 10.03
N PRO A 141 -5.66 -5.80 11.17
CA PRO A 141 -5.58 -5.13 12.46
C PRO A 141 -4.42 -4.13 12.45
N PHE A 142 -4.69 -2.90 12.86
CA PHE A 142 -3.66 -1.85 12.95
C PHE A 142 -3.32 -1.55 14.41
N ASN A 143 -4.33 -1.22 15.20
CA ASN A 143 -4.23 -1.07 16.65
C ASN A 143 -5.60 -1.40 17.26
N SER A 144 -5.58 -1.98 18.46
CA SER A 144 -6.80 -2.30 19.20
C SER A 144 -6.63 -1.87 20.64
N SER A 145 -7.63 -1.16 21.17
CA SER A 145 -7.71 -0.81 22.59
C SER A 145 -8.49 -1.87 23.34
N THR A 146 -8.06 -2.19 24.56
CA THR A 146 -8.78 -3.05 25.47
C THR A 146 -8.84 -2.41 26.85
N THR A 147 -9.89 -2.72 27.59
CA THR A 147 -10.01 -2.31 28.99
C THR A 147 -9.05 -3.15 29.83
N VAL A 148 -8.30 -2.52 30.69
CA VAL A 148 -7.38 -3.13 31.67
C VAL A 148 -7.83 -2.81 33.07
#